data_bab8756804a648151133460d27d069c7
#
_entry.id   bab8756804a648151133460d27d069c7
#
_cell.length_a   1.000
_cell.length_b   1.000
_cell.length_c   1.000
_cell.angle_alpha   90.00
_cell.angle_beta   90.00
_cell.angle_gamma   90.00
#
_symmetry.space_group_name_H-M   'P 1'
#
loop_
_entity.id
_entity.type
_entity.pdbx_description
1 polymer ?
#
loop_
_entity_poly.entity_id
_entity_poly.type
_entity_poly.pdbx_seq_one_letter_code
_entity_poly.pdbx_strand_id
1 'polypeptide(L)'
;SEVNLENINLKIMEIKNKTKSIIPPWSDKTLNVLIPMAGAGSRFQAAGYTFPKPLIEVRGKPMIQVVVENLNIDANFIYVVQKSHREQYNLDTLLNLITPGCKVVEVDEMTEGAACTALLAKEYIDNENPLFFANSDQFVEWDSNEFLYKMNETNADGGIVSFKATHPKWSFAKV
;
A
#
# COMPACT_ATOMS: atom_id res chain seq x y z
N SER A 1 15.24 -13.09 -43.13
CA SER A 1 14.50 -12.02 -42.47
C SER A 1 14.80 -12.08 -40.98
N GLU A 2 15.61 -11.13 -40.51
CA GLU A 2 15.90 -10.99 -39.07
C GLU A 2 14.62 -10.68 -38.34
N VAL A 3 14.26 -11.52 -37.40
CA VAL A 3 13.15 -11.31 -36.50
C VAL A 3 13.57 -10.24 -35.50
N ASN A 4 12.98 -9.04 -35.59
CA ASN A 4 13.31 -7.95 -34.70
C ASN A 4 12.77 -8.23 -33.31
N LEU A 5 13.65 -8.63 -32.38
CA LEU A 5 13.37 -8.96 -30.99
C LEU A 5 12.70 -7.81 -30.22
N GLU A 6 12.98 -6.55 -30.59
CA GLU A 6 12.32 -5.39 -29.97
C GLU A 6 10.81 -5.34 -30.31
N ASN A 7 10.43 -5.64 -31.55
CA ASN A 7 9.02 -5.73 -31.95
C ASN A 7 8.27 -6.88 -31.28
N ILE A 8 8.96 -7.98 -30.99
CA ILE A 8 8.37 -9.09 -30.24
C ILE A 8 8.15 -8.70 -28.78
N ASN A 9 9.12 -8.05 -28.14
CA ASN A 9 8.99 -7.58 -26.76
C ASN A 9 7.91 -6.50 -26.61
N LEU A 10 7.79 -5.57 -27.55
CA LEU A 10 6.70 -4.58 -27.60
C LEU A 10 5.32 -5.27 -27.75
N LYS A 11 5.19 -6.24 -28.65
CA LYS A 11 3.94 -7.01 -28.78
C LYS A 11 3.62 -7.85 -27.56
N ILE A 12 4.62 -8.44 -26.90
CA ILE A 12 4.41 -9.17 -25.64
C ILE A 12 3.97 -8.20 -24.52
N MET A 13 4.55 -7.00 -24.45
CA MET A 13 4.11 -5.96 -23.52
C MET A 13 2.69 -5.45 -23.83
N GLU A 14 2.34 -5.26 -25.10
CA GLU A 14 0.98 -4.90 -25.54
C GLU A 14 -0.03 -6.01 -25.23
N ILE A 15 0.34 -7.27 -25.42
CA ILE A 15 -0.50 -8.41 -25.07
C ILE A 15 -0.66 -8.51 -23.55
N LYS A 16 0.43 -8.37 -22.77
CA LYS A 16 0.37 -8.31 -21.30
C LYS A 16 -0.47 -7.14 -20.80
N ASN A 17 -0.41 -5.98 -21.45
CA ASN A 17 -1.24 -4.83 -21.11
C ASN A 17 -2.71 -4.99 -21.55
N LYS A 18 -3.00 -5.73 -22.62
CA LYS A 18 -4.38 -6.05 -23.07
C LYS A 18 -5.01 -7.21 -22.30
N THR A 19 -4.19 -8.13 -21.76
CA THR A 19 -4.64 -9.19 -20.85
C THR A 19 -4.70 -8.72 -19.39
N LYS A 20 -4.38 -7.44 -19.14
CA LYS A 20 -4.62 -6.84 -17.82
C LYS A 20 -6.12 -6.82 -17.55
N SER A 21 -6.52 -7.80 -16.78
CA SER A 21 -7.79 -8.02 -16.10
C SER A 21 -8.96 -8.55 -16.91
N ILE A 22 -8.95 -9.84 -17.18
CA ILE A 22 -10.19 -10.65 -17.22
C ILE A 22 -10.73 -10.79 -15.77
N ILE A 23 -9.90 -10.56 -14.75
CA ILE A 23 -10.25 -10.60 -13.33
C ILE A 23 -10.94 -9.27 -12.98
N PRO A 24 -12.21 -9.28 -12.54
CA PRO A 24 -12.88 -8.06 -12.12
C PRO A 24 -12.15 -7.44 -10.92
N PRO A 25 -12.14 -6.11 -10.78
CA PRO A 25 -11.55 -5.44 -9.63
C PRO A 25 -12.14 -5.97 -8.33
N TRP A 26 -11.28 -6.25 -7.35
CA TRP A 26 -11.74 -6.66 -6.02
C TRP A 26 -12.48 -5.50 -5.36
N SER A 27 -13.72 -5.75 -4.96
CA SER A 27 -14.54 -4.81 -4.21
C SER A 27 -15.15 -5.52 -3.03
N ASP A 28 -14.69 -5.17 -1.83
CA ASP A 28 -15.15 -5.76 -0.58
C ASP A 28 -15.09 -4.71 0.53
N LYS A 29 -16.24 -4.18 0.92
CA LYS A 29 -16.36 -3.17 1.98
C LYS A 29 -16.19 -3.74 3.39
N THR A 30 -16.07 -5.05 3.54
CA THR A 30 -15.66 -5.68 4.80
C THR A 30 -14.14 -5.75 4.93
N LEU A 31 -13.39 -5.76 3.81
CA LEU A 31 -11.94 -5.75 3.83
C LEU A 31 -11.42 -4.43 4.39
N ASN A 32 -10.69 -4.49 5.49
CA ASN A 32 -9.99 -3.36 6.07
C ASN A 32 -8.57 -3.26 5.48
N VAL A 33 -8.24 -2.13 4.88
CA VAL A 33 -6.88 -1.83 4.39
C VAL A 33 -6.24 -0.85 5.36
N LEU A 34 -5.28 -1.31 6.15
CA LEU A 34 -4.56 -0.49 7.13
C LEU A 34 -3.24 0.01 6.55
N ILE A 35 -3.05 1.32 6.55
CA ILE A 35 -1.84 1.99 6.05
C ILE A 35 -1.23 2.85 7.16
N PRO A 36 -0.14 2.39 7.80
CA PRO A 36 0.57 3.18 8.80
C PRO A 36 1.39 4.29 8.12
N MET A 37 1.14 5.53 8.52
CA MET A 37 1.84 6.73 8.06
C MET A 37 2.54 7.49 9.19
N ALA A 38 2.45 7.00 10.43
CA ALA A 38 3.00 7.64 11.63
C ALA A 38 4.50 7.37 11.85
N GLY A 39 5.15 6.59 10.99
CA GLY A 39 6.58 6.28 11.10
C GLY A 39 7.48 7.49 10.89
N ALA A 40 8.63 7.48 11.58
CA ALA A 40 9.58 8.59 11.58
C ALA A 40 10.22 8.90 10.23
N GLY A 41 10.28 7.91 9.34
CA GLY A 41 11.18 8.06 8.19
C GLY A 41 12.61 8.42 8.63
N SER A 42 13.14 7.78 9.68
CA SER A 42 14.38 8.16 10.36
C SER A 42 15.58 8.40 9.43
N ARG A 43 15.65 7.66 8.32
CA ARG A 43 16.68 7.86 7.29
C ARG A 43 16.47 9.16 6.50
N PHE A 44 15.23 9.58 6.30
CA PHE A 44 14.87 10.84 5.64
C PHE A 44 15.13 12.03 6.55
N GLN A 45 14.81 11.92 7.84
CA GLN A 45 15.13 12.94 8.83
C GLN A 45 16.65 13.10 9.00
N ALA A 46 17.39 12.00 9.04
CA ALA A 46 18.87 12.01 9.06
C ALA A 46 19.48 12.65 7.81
N ALA A 47 18.79 12.61 6.67
CA ALA A 47 19.17 13.30 5.43
C ALA A 47 18.68 14.76 5.36
N GLY A 48 18.10 15.30 6.44
CA GLY A 48 17.64 16.70 6.52
C GLY A 48 16.25 16.96 5.95
N TYR A 49 15.52 15.94 5.57
CA TYR A 49 14.13 16.09 5.10
C TYR A 49 13.17 16.18 6.29
N THR A 50 12.45 17.30 6.40
CA THR A 50 11.43 17.53 7.43
C THR A 50 10.02 17.14 6.97
N PHE A 51 9.85 16.87 5.67
CA PHE A 51 8.57 16.57 5.07
C PHE A 51 8.22 15.07 5.20
N PRO A 52 6.97 14.70 5.55
CA PRO A 52 6.57 13.32 5.71
C PRO A 52 6.72 12.53 4.40
N LYS A 53 7.41 11.39 4.47
CA LYS A 53 7.69 10.55 3.29
C LYS A 53 6.43 10.19 2.46
N PRO A 54 5.27 9.85 3.06
CA PRO A 54 4.06 9.54 2.30
C PRO A 54 3.51 10.72 1.48
N LEU A 55 3.93 11.94 1.77
CA LEU A 55 3.49 13.16 1.08
C LEU A 55 4.47 13.64 0.01
N ILE A 56 5.63 13.02 -0.12
CA ILE A 56 6.61 13.35 -1.17
C ILE A 56 5.97 13.16 -2.53
N GLU A 57 6.17 14.12 -3.40
CA GLU A 57 5.65 14.07 -4.77
C GLU A 57 6.38 13.03 -5.62
N VAL A 58 5.61 12.16 -6.26
CA VAL A 58 6.08 11.18 -7.23
C VAL A 58 5.25 11.35 -8.50
N ARG A 59 5.87 11.84 -9.57
CA ARG A 59 5.22 12.09 -10.86
C ARG A 59 3.94 12.94 -10.75
N GLY A 60 4.00 14.01 -9.97
CA GLY A 60 2.88 14.94 -9.78
C GLY A 60 1.80 14.51 -8.80
N LYS A 61 2.02 13.42 -8.06
CA LYS A 61 1.08 12.90 -7.04
C LYS A 61 1.80 12.66 -5.72
N PRO A 62 1.14 12.82 -4.55
CA PRO A 62 1.69 12.36 -3.29
C PRO A 62 1.98 10.85 -3.33
N MET A 63 3.07 10.42 -2.70
CA MET A 63 3.46 9.00 -2.62
C MET A 63 2.29 8.11 -2.15
N ILE A 64 1.54 8.56 -1.14
CA ILE A 64 0.39 7.81 -0.63
C ILE A 64 -0.69 7.59 -1.70
N GLN A 65 -0.92 8.55 -2.58
CA GLN A 65 -1.85 8.38 -3.69
C GLN A 65 -1.34 7.32 -4.68
N VAL A 66 -0.04 7.34 -5.00
CA VAL A 66 0.59 6.33 -5.87
C VAL A 66 0.45 4.94 -5.26
N VAL A 67 0.64 4.80 -3.95
CA VAL A 67 0.45 3.53 -3.23
C VAL A 67 -0.98 3.04 -3.33
N VAL A 68 -1.97 3.88 -3.06
CA VAL A 68 -3.40 3.50 -3.11
C VAL A 68 -3.82 3.12 -4.53
N GLU A 69 -3.40 3.89 -5.53
CA GLU A 69 -3.67 3.56 -6.95
C GLU A 69 -3.00 2.24 -7.36
N ASN A 70 -1.82 1.94 -6.82
CA ASN A 70 -1.11 0.68 -7.07
C ASN A 70 -1.80 -0.51 -6.40
N LEU A 71 -2.39 -0.33 -5.22
CA LEU A 71 -3.20 -1.36 -4.58
C LEU A 71 -4.44 -1.68 -5.41
N ASN A 72 -5.08 -0.68 -6.03
CA ASN A 72 -6.25 -0.84 -6.89
C ASN A 72 -7.35 -1.72 -6.26
N ILE A 73 -7.67 -1.47 -5.00
CA ILE A 73 -8.64 -2.21 -4.19
C ILE A 73 -9.75 -1.26 -3.76
N ASP A 74 -11.02 -1.65 -3.93
CA ASP A 74 -12.16 -0.94 -3.36
C ASP A 74 -12.54 -1.57 -2.02
N ALA A 75 -12.08 -0.98 -0.93
CA ALA A 75 -12.18 -1.50 0.43
C ALA A 75 -12.37 -0.38 1.46
N ASN A 76 -12.35 -0.72 2.74
CA ASN A 76 -12.42 0.21 3.85
C ASN A 76 -11.01 0.63 4.26
N PHE A 77 -10.57 1.85 3.88
CA PHE A 77 -9.24 2.34 4.17
C PHE A 77 -9.14 2.97 5.56
N ILE A 78 -8.06 2.63 6.27
CA ILE A 78 -7.74 3.12 7.60
C ILE A 78 -6.29 3.61 7.59
N TYR A 79 -6.07 4.88 7.91
CA TYR A 79 -4.74 5.49 7.98
C TYR A 79 -4.38 5.81 9.42
N VAL A 80 -3.16 5.50 9.83
CA VAL A 80 -2.64 5.92 11.13
C VAL A 80 -1.60 7.01 10.91
N VAL A 81 -1.85 8.20 11.39
CA VAL A 81 -1.06 9.41 11.12
C VAL A 81 -0.62 10.09 12.41
N GLN A 82 0.49 10.82 12.36
CA GLN A 82 0.88 11.70 13.47
C GLN A 82 -0.04 12.92 13.52
N LYS A 83 -0.46 13.33 14.72
CA LYS A 83 -1.30 14.50 14.95
C LYS A 83 -0.73 15.76 14.30
N SER A 84 0.57 16.03 14.51
CA SER A 84 1.27 17.17 13.92
C SER A 84 1.19 17.17 12.38
N HIS A 85 1.32 16.02 11.73
CA HIS A 85 1.22 15.90 10.28
C HIS A 85 -0.22 16.04 9.80
N ARG A 86 -1.18 15.48 10.55
CA ARG A 86 -2.62 15.58 10.24
C ARG A 86 -3.06 17.04 10.15
N GLU A 87 -2.70 17.84 11.16
CA GLU A 87 -3.04 19.26 11.22
C GLU A 87 -2.27 20.09 10.18
N GLN A 88 -0.94 19.93 10.13
CA GLN A 88 -0.06 20.73 9.27
C GLN A 88 -0.36 20.55 7.78
N TYR A 89 -0.69 19.34 7.34
CA TYR A 89 -0.87 18.99 5.92
C TYR A 89 -2.33 18.71 5.54
N ASN A 90 -3.28 18.97 6.45
CA ASN A 90 -4.71 18.72 6.24
C ASN A 90 -4.99 17.31 5.68
N LEU A 91 -4.44 16.29 6.36
CA LEU A 91 -4.46 14.91 5.88
C LEU A 91 -5.87 14.35 5.75
N ASP A 92 -6.83 14.80 6.55
CA ASP A 92 -8.23 14.38 6.43
C ASP A 92 -8.79 14.68 5.04
N THR A 93 -8.55 15.89 4.53
CA THR A 93 -9.00 16.28 3.19
C THR A 93 -8.27 15.49 2.11
N LEU A 94 -6.95 15.40 2.21
CA LEU A 94 -6.13 14.69 1.22
C LEU A 94 -6.53 13.21 1.13
N LEU A 95 -6.58 12.52 2.27
CA LEU A 95 -6.86 11.09 2.32
C LEU A 95 -8.30 10.78 1.91
N ASN A 96 -9.26 11.64 2.26
CA ASN A 96 -10.64 11.48 1.82
C ASN A 96 -10.83 11.74 0.31
N LEU A 97 -10.00 12.58 -0.31
CA LEU A 97 -9.97 12.74 -1.77
C LEU A 97 -9.44 11.48 -2.47
N ILE A 98 -8.42 10.83 -1.89
CA ILE A 98 -7.80 9.62 -2.45
C ILE A 98 -8.70 8.40 -2.22
N THR A 99 -9.24 8.25 -1.01
CA THR A 99 -10.09 7.13 -0.58
C THR A 99 -11.31 7.67 0.16
N PRO A 100 -12.39 8.01 -0.54
CA PRO A 100 -13.59 8.56 0.07
C PRO A 100 -14.17 7.66 1.16
N GLY A 101 -14.46 8.25 2.33
CA GLY A 101 -14.97 7.54 3.50
C GLY A 101 -13.92 6.81 4.34
N CYS A 102 -12.63 7.03 4.09
CA CYS A 102 -11.56 6.47 4.90
C CYS A 102 -11.64 6.88 6.38
N LYS A 103 -10.98 6.10 7.23
CA LYS A 103 -10.77 6.43 8.65
C LYS A 103 -9.36 6.94 8.85
N VAL A 104 -9.21 7.98 9.68
CA VAL A 104 -7.92 8.55 10.05
C VAL A 104 -7.76 8.43 11.56
N VAL A 105 -6.83 7.58 11.98
CA VAL A 105 -6.47 7.37 13.37
C VAL A 105 -5.27 8.25 13.69
N GLU A 106 -5.41 9.05 14.71
CA GLU A 106 -4.39 10.00 15.14
C GLU A 106 -3.51 9.40 16.25
N VAL A 107 -2.21 9.66 16.18
CA VAL A 107 -1.26 9.32 17.24
C VAL A 107 -0.43 10.54 17.62
N ASP A 108 -0.22 10.73 18.91
CA ASP A 108 0.49 11.91 19.41
C ASP A 108 2.00 11.82 19.14
N GLU A 109 2.55 10.61 19.25
CA GLU A 109 3.97 10.36 19.11
C GLU A 109 4.26 9.28 18.06
N MET A 110 5.51 9.26 17.65
CA MET A 110 6.04 8.25 16.76
C MET A 110 6.06 6.87 17.44
N THR A 111 5.60 5.85 16.74
CA THR A 111 5.59 4.49 17.23
C THR A 111 6.91 3.76 16.94
N GLU A 112 7.26 2.77 17.77
CA GLU A 112 8.48 1.99 17.63
C GLU A 112 8.52 1.09 16.39
N GLY A 113 7.37 0.90 15.71
CA GLY A 113 7.30 0.09 14.50
C GLY A 113 5.88 -0.11 13.97
N ALA A 114 5.79 -0.72 12.79
CA ALA A 114 4.53 -0.89 12.07
C ALA A 114 3.49 -1.69 12.87
N ALA A 115 3.90 -2.70 13.63
CA ALA A 115 2.99 -3.48 14.47
C ALA A 115 2.40 -2.63 15.62
N CYS A 116 3.23 -1.82 16.28
CA CYS A 116 2.76 -0.89 17.31
C CYS A 116 1.78 0.14 16.73
N THR A 117 2.08 0.65 15.53
CA THR A 117 1.19 1.56 14.81
C THR A 117 -0.15 0.89 14.48
N ALA A 118 -0.14 -0.38 14.07
CA ALA A 118 -1.36 -1.13 13.76
C ALA A 118 -2.26 -1.29 14.99
N LEU A 119 -1.68 -1.55 16.16
CA LEU A 119 -2.44 -1.71 17.41
C LEU A 119 -3.19 -0.45 17.83
N LEU A 120 -2.75 0.73 17.40
CA LEU A 120 -3.46 1.98 17.67
C LEU A 120 -4.76 2.11 16.85
N ALA A 121 -4.89 1.37 15.77
CA ALA A 121 -6.13 1.26 15.00
C ALA A 121 -7.03 0.12 15.44
N LYS A 122 -6.78 -0.48 16.63
CA LYS A 122 -7.47 -1.68 17.13
C LYS A 122 -8.99 -1.59 17.05
N GLU A 123 -9.58 -0.46 17.38
CA GLU A 123 -11.04 -0.26 17.34
C GLU A 123 -11.67 -0.51 15.95
N TYR A 124 -10.88 -0.38 14.87
CA TYR A 124 -11.34 -0.58 13.49
C TYR A 124 -10.99 -1.96 12.93
N ILE A 125 -9.97 -2.63 13.48
CA ILE A 125 -9.41 -3.86 12.92
C ILE A 125 -9.57 -5.11 13.81
N ASP A 126 -9.95 -4.95 15.08
CA ASP A 126 -10.19 -6.07 16.01
C ASP A 126 -11.61 -6.62 15.82
N ASN A 127 -11.82 -7.28 14.70
CA ASN A 127 -13.09 -7.87 14.30
C ASN A 127 -12.85 -9.05 13.34
N GLU A 128 -13.91 -9.73 12.90
CA GLU A 128 -13.84 -10.89 12.00
C GLU A 128 -13.60 -10.51 10.52
N ASN A 129 -13.50 -9.22 10.20
CA ASN A 129 -13.28 -8.79 8.83
C ASN A 129 -11.84 -9.03 8.38
N PRO A 130 -11.60 -9.34 7.11
CA PRO A 130 -10.25 -9.46 6.57
C PRO A 130 -9.45 -8.18 6.76
N LEU A 131 -8.16 -8.32 7.06
CA LEU A 131 -7.22 -7.21 7.21
C LEU A 131 -6.11 -7.30 6.17
N PHE A 132 -5.97 -6.26 5.35
CA PHE A 132 -4.85 -6.06 4.46
C PHE A 132 -3.93 -4.97 5.03
N PHE A 133 -2.67 -5.31 5.25
CA PHE A 133 -1.67 -4.38 5.76
C PHE A 133 -0.77 -3.91 4.63
N ALA A 134 -0.72 -2.61 4.36
CA ALA A 134 0.09 -2.02 3.30
C ALA A 134 1.03 -0.94 3.85
N ASN A 135 2.24 -0.87 3.30
CA ASN A 135 3.16 0.23 3.60
C ASN A 135 2.77 1.49 2.81
N SER A 136 3.00 2.65 3.39
CA SER A 136 2.66 3.96 2.81
C SER A 136 3.66 4.47 1.75
N ASP A 137 4.72 3.70 1.47
CA ASP A 137 5.88 4.13 0.67
C ASP A 137 6.42 3.03 -0.26
N GLN A 138 5.62 2.03 -0.57
CA GLN A 138 5.99 0.93 -1.47
C GLN A 138 5.10 0.90 -2.70
N PHE A 139 5.74 0.77 -3.86
CA PHE A 139 5.13 0.46 -5.13
C PHE A 139 5.55 -0.97 -5.53
N VAL A 140 4.58 -1.79 -5.95
CA VAL A 140 4.80 -3.19 -6.31
C VAL A 140 4.27 -3.43 -7.73
N GLU A 141 5.08 -4.04 -8.58
CA GLU A 141 4.62 -4.52 -9.90
C GLU A 141 3.89 -5.84 -9.74
N TRP A 142 2.57 -5.77 -9.53
CA TRP A 142 1.73 -6.92 -9.26
C TRP A 142 0.28 -6.68 -9.69
N ASP A 143 -0.54 -7.73 -9.66
CA ASP A 143 -1.99 -7.62 -9.69
C ASP A 143 -2.54 -7.92 -8.28
N SER A 144 -2.97 -6.89 -7.58
CA SER A 144 -3.53 -7.02 -6.24
C SER A 144 -4.82 -7.85 -6.22
N ASN A 145 -5.60 -7.79 -7.29
CA ASN A 145 -6.84 -8.54 -7.41
C ASN A 145 -6.57 -10.03 -7.53
N GLU A 146 -5.56 -10.44 -8.31
CA GLU A 146 -5.12 -11.83 -8.40
C GLU A 146 -4.75 -12.37 -7.02
N PHE A 147 -3.99 -11.59 -6.24
CA PHE A 147 -3.62 -11.97 -4.88
C PHE A 147 -4.85 -12.16 -3.98
N LEU A 148 -5.79 -11.20 -3.97
CA LEU A 148 -6.98 -11.25 -3.13
C LEU A 148 -7.94 -12.39 -3.54
N TYR A 149 -8.15 -12.59 -4.83
CA TYR A 149 -8.94 -13.72 -5.33
C TYR A 149 -8.32 -15.06 -4.90
N LYS A 150 -6.99 -15.20 -5.00
CA LYS A 150 -6.30 -16.41 -4.57
C LYS A 150 -6.41 -16.66 -3.07
N MET A 151 -6.29 -15.61 -2.25
CA MET A 151 -6.51 -15.72 -0.80
C MET A 151 -7.91 -16.24 -0.48
N ASN A 152 -8.92 -15.69 -1.16
CA ASN A 152 -10.30 -16.11 -0.99
C ASN A 152 -10.54 -17.56 -1.46
N GLU A 153 -10.02 -17.96 -2.63
CA GLU A 153 -10.18 -19.31 -3.17
C GLU A 153 -9.53 -20.38 -2.30
N THR A 154 -8.37 -20.09 -1.73
CA THR A 154 -7.63 -21.03 -0.89
C THR A 154 -8.12 -21.06 0.55
N ASN A 155 -9.01 -20.15 0.95
CA ASN A 155 -9.45 -19.95 2.32
C ASN A 155 -8.28 -19.92 3.31
N ALA A 156 -7.20 -19.21 2.92
CA ALA A 156 -5.98 -19.14 3.70
C ALA A 156 -6.14 -18.18 4.88
N ASP A 157 -5.62 -18.56 6.06
CA ASP A 157 -5.65 -17.73 7.27
C ASP A 157 -4.81 -16.46 7.15
N GLY A 158 -3.81 -16.46 6.26
CA GLY A 158 -2.95 -15.31 5.99
C GLY A 158 -2.09 -15.50 4.75
N GLY A 159 -1.61 -14.38 4.19
CA GLY A 159 -0.74 -14.37 3.03
C GLY A 159 0.24 -13.20 3.06
N ILE A 160 1.39 -13.38 2.47
CA ILE A 160 2.44 -12.36 2.35
C ILE A 160 2.85 -12.22 0.90
N VAL A 161 2.83 -10.99 0.40
CA VAL A 161 3.43 -10.68 -0.90
C VAL A 161 4.94 -10.60 -0.73
N SER A 162 5.66 -11.43 -1.46
CA SER A 162 7.11 -11.53 -1.39
C SER A 162 7.76 -11.43 -2.76
N PHE A 163 9.04 -11.09 -2.78
CA PHE A 163 9.86 -11.09 -4.00
C PHE A 163 11.25 -11.64 -3.69
N LYS A 164 11.93 -12.13 -4.71
CA LYS A 164 13.29 -12.66 -4.54
C LYS A 164 14.29 -11.52 -4.40
N ALA A 165 15.05 -11.53 -3.31
CA ALA A 165 16.10 -10.56 -3.04
C ALA A 165 17.25 -11.21 -2.26
N THR A 166 18.47 -10.68 -2.46
CA THR A 166 19.67 -11.15 -1.77
C THR A 166 20.29 -10.09 -0.86
N HIS A 167 19.86 -8.83 -1.00
CA HIS A 167 20.45 -7.73 -0.24
C HIS A 167 19.99 -7.74 1.22
N PRO A 168 20.89 -7.64 2.22
CA PRO A 168 20.57 -7.79 3.65
C PRO A 168 19.67 -6.68 4.22
N LYS A 169 19.39 -5.61 3.46
CA LYS A 169 18.43 -4.57 3.88
C LYS A 169 16.97 -5.03 3.91
N TRP A 170 16.66 -6.14 3.25
CA TRP A 170 15.32 -6.68 3.18
C TRP A 170 15.03 -7.64 4.33
N SER A 171 13.79 -7.67 4.78
CA SER A 171 13.32 -8.71 5.68
C SER A 171 12.99 -9.96 4.86
N PHE A 172 13.34 -11.12 5.39
CA PHE A 172 13.15 -12.40 4.71
C PHE A 172 12.05 -13.19 5.39
N ALA A 173 11.13 -13.75 4.59
CA ALA A 173 10.20 -14.76 5.05
C ALA A 173 10.91 -16.13 5.00
N LYS A 174 10.80 -16.90 6.10
CA LYS A 174 11.21 -18.30 6.12
C LYS A 174 10.01 -19.14 5.67
N VAL A 175 10.17 -19.81 4.55
CA VAL A 175 9.16 -20.72 3.98
C VAL A 175 9.48 -22.15 4.39
#